data_793dacb0542970e569c16d653b27d998
#
_entry.id   793dacb0542970e569c16d653b27d998
#
_cell.length_a   1.000
_cell.length_b   1.000
_cell.length_c   1.000
_cell.angle_alpha   90.00
_cell.angle_beta   90.00
_cell.angle_gamma   90.00
#
_symmetry.space_group_name_H-M   'P 1'
#
loop_
_entity.id
_entity.type
_entity.pdbx_description
1 polymer ?
#
loop_
_entity_poly.entity_id
_entity_poly.type
_entity_poly.pdbx_seq_one_letter_code
_entity_poly.pdbx_strand_id
1 'polypeptide(L)'
;VNIRWEFGGADNKNYEFSYTKPWIDSKETSATITLYDVTNEYADYDRNADEIARYDKKRRGQELTFSRKTNNEYVSNYLTLKNRDDIYKGAVDGYSTQYYEDSWGNNSDYDSRYDGPKYDGEYRRKKNFGLTRSIGVARVYDSRDNIYDPHEGKRNAYTIEYAGLGGDFDFTKYSVDYRYYYRQGAENVIAVQLG
;
A
#
# COMPACT_ATOMS: atom_id res chain seq x y z
N VAL A 1 -8.57 11.41 -16.25
CA VAL A 1 -7.17 11.01 -16.44
C VAL A 1 -6.33 11.72 -15.40
N ASN A 2 -5.51 10.96 -14.66
CA ASN A 2 -4.50 11.50 -13.78
C ASN A 2 -3.15 10.93 -14.21
N ILE A 3 -2.17 11.80 -14.39
CA ILE A 3 -0.80 11.42 -14.75
C ILE A 3 0.10 12.09 -13.71
N ARG A 4 0.85 11.25 -12.98
CA ARG A 4 1.88 11.70 -12.04
C ARG A 4 3.24 11.28 -12.58
N TRP A 5 4.15 12.22 -12.60
CA TRP A 5 5.48 12.02 -13.08
C TRP A 5 6.47 12.75 -12.17
N GLU A 6 7.32 12.01 -11.51
CA GLU A 6 8.30 12.57 -10.59
C GLU A 6 9.70 12.16 -11.02
N PHE A 7 10.60 13.12 -11.02
CA PHE A 7 12.04 12.90 -11.20
C PHE A 7 12.75 13.35 -9.92
N GLY A 8 13.53 12.46 -9.33
CA GLY A 8 14.36 12.78 -8.17
C GLY A 8 15.65 11.99 -8.26
N GLY A 9 16.80 12.65 -8.14
CA GLY A 9 18.11 12.01 -8.20
C GLY A 9 18.38 11.15 -9.45
N ALA A 10 19.50 10.46 -9.49
CA ALA A 10 19.91 9.68 -10.67
C ALA A 10 19.01 8.47 -10.97
N ASP A 11 18.36 7.90 -9.94
CA ASP A 11 17.65 6.62 -10.05
C ASP A 11 16.15 6.67 -9.66
N ASN A 12 15.68 7.78 -9.07
CA ASN A 12 14.28 7.94 -8.67
C ASN A 12 13.43 8.48 -9.82
N LYS A 13 12.88 7.57 -10.61
CA LYS A 13 11.92 7.87 -11.69
C LYS A 13 10.59 7.24 -11.34
N ASN A 14 9.61 8.05 -10.95
CA ASN A 14 8.30 7.61 -10.56
C ASN A 14 7.28 7.95 -11.63
N TYR A 15 6.57 6.94 -12.10
CA TYR A 15 5.51 7.08 -13.07
C TYR A 15 4.23 6.48 -12.50
N GLU A 16 3.17 7.24 -12.52
CA GLU A 16 1.84 6.76 -12.22
C GLU A 16 0.86 7.31 -13.25
N PHE A 17 0.09 6.42 -13.83
CA PHE A 17 -0.99 6.74 -14.74
C PHE A 17 -2.28 6.15 -14.18
N SER A 18 -3.32 6.96 -14.06
CA SER A 18 -4.64 6.51 -13.68
C SER A 18 -5.71 7.05 -14.63
N TYR A 19 -6.56 6.17 -15.10
CA TYR A 19 -7.70 6.51 -15.93
C TYR A 19 -8.97 5.92 -15.34
N THR A 20 -9.96 6.77 -15.10
CA THR A 20 -11.28 6.36 -14.65
C THR A 20 -12.31 6.62 -15.75
N LYS A 21 -13.03 5.57 -16.12
CA LYS A 21 -14.24 5.68 -16.94
C LYS A 21 -15.45 5.57 -16.01
N PRO A 22 -16.19 6.67 -15.80
CA PRO A 22 -17.44 6.61 -15.06
C PRO A 22 -18.49 5.89 -15.92
N TRP A 23 -19.35 5.13 -15.28
CA TRP A 23 -20.53 4.52 -15.91
C TRP A 23 -20.22 3.64 -17.13
N ILE A 24 -19.58 2.52 -16.87
CA ILE A 24 -19.34 1.49 -17.88
C ILE A 24 -20.59 0.67 -18.19
N ASP A 25 -21.60 0.78 -17.33
CA ASP A 25 -22.89 0.10 -17.45
C ASP A 25 -24.06 1.02 -17.01
N SER A 26 -25.29 0.55 -17.22
CA SER A 26 -26.53 1.24 -16.83
C SER A 26 -26.73 1.36 -15.31
N LYS A 27 -25.91 0.69 -14.50
CA LYS A 27 -25.93 0.74 -13.04
C LYS A 27 -24.86 1.69 -12.47
N GLU A 28 -24.33 2.57 -13.30
CA GLU A 28 -23.34 3.58 -12.94
C GLU A 28 -22.05 3.00 -12.31
N THR A 29 -21.66 1.80 -12.74
CA THR A 29 -20.38 1.23 -12.34
C THR A 29 -19.26 2.02 -12.95
N SER A 30 -18.30 2.50 -12.18
CA SER A 30 -17.06 3.07 -12.69
C SER A 30 -15.96 2.03 -12.74
N ALA A 31 -15.07 2.18 -13.71
CA ALA A 31 -13.85 1.37 -13.83
C ALA A 31 -12.63 2.28 -13.86
N THR A 32 -11.67 1.98 -13.00
CA THR A 32 -10.39 2.69 -12.90
C THR A 32 -9.26 1.71 -13.18
N ILE A 33 -8.39 2.06 -14.12
CA ILE A 33 -7.11 1.39 -14.31
C ILE A 33 -6.01 2.30 -13.79
N THR A 34 -5.10 1.74 -13.00
CA THR A 34 -3.91 2.41 -12.49
C THR A 34 -2.68 1.61 -12.89
N LEU A 35 -1.70 2.27 -13.49
CA LEU A 35 -0.40 1.73 -13.85
C LEU A 35 0.66 2.52 -13.11
N TYR A 36 1.63 1.84 -12.50
CA TYR A 36 2.69 2.52 -11.75
C TYR A 36 4.04 1.80 -11.88
N ASP A 37 5.08 2.59 -11.88
CA ASP A 37 6.47 2.18 -11.77
C ASP A 37 7.18 3.21 -10.88
N VAL A 38 7.42 2.83 -9.62
CA VAL A 38 7.88 3.73 -8.56
C VAL A 38 9.11 3.12 -7.90
N THR A 39 10.17 3.90 -7.78
CA THR A 39 11.36 3.51 -7.04
C THR A 39 11.52 4.42 -5.83
N ASN A 40 11.60 3.82 -4.65
CA ASN A 40 11.82 4.54 -3.40
C ASN A 40 13.00 3.94 -2.65
N GLU A 41 13.75 4.82 -2.00
CA GLU A 41 14.79 4.45 -1.07
C GLU A 41 14.18 4.08 0.29
N TYR A 42 14.68 3.00 0.88
CA TYR A 42 14.29 2.50 2.19
C TYR A 42 15.53 2.35 3.06
N ALA A 43 15.38 2.64 4.33
CA ALA A 43 16.39 2.38 5.34
C ALA A 43 15.85 1.39 6.37
N ASP A 44 16.68 0.45 6.76
CA ASP A 44 16.41 -0.46 7.88
C ASP A 44 17.25 -0.03 9.08
N TYR A 45 16.67 -0.13 10.26
CA TYR A 45 17.26 0.30 11.52
C TYR A 45 17.32 -0.88 12.49
N ASP A 46 18.36 -0.90 13.33
CA ASP A 46 18.46 -1.81 14.46
C ASP A 46 17.59 -1.37 15.64
N ARG A 47 17.73 -2.06 16.79
CA ARG A 47 16.99 -1.73 18.01
C ARG A 47 17.43 -0.44 18.68
N ASN A 48 18.66 -0.01 18.41
CA ASN A 48 19.23 1.23 18.94
C ASN A 48 18.86 2.43 18.05
N ALA A 49 18.07 2.19 16.99
CA ALA A 49 17.75 3.13 15.93
C ALA A 49 18.97 3.53 15.05
N ASP A 50 20.03 2.71 15.04
CA ASP A 50 21.13 2.87 14.12
C ASP A 50 20.77 2.32 12.74
N GLU A 51 21.07 3.08 11.69
CA GLU A 51 20.80 2.66 10.32
C GLU A 51 21.77 1.55 9.90
N ILE A 52 21.24 0.37 9.60
CA ILE A 52 22.01 -0.82 9.28
C ILE A 52 22.03 -1.17 7.79
N ALA A 53 21.04 -0.70 7.05
CA ALA A 53 20.98 -0.89 5.61
C ALA A 53 20.17 0.21 4.93
N ARG A 54 20.56 0.55 3.71
CA ARG A 54 19.84 1.47 2.83
C ARG A 54 19.80 0.90 1.43
N TYR A 55 18.60 0.80 0.85
CA TYR A 55 18.42 0.14 -0.44
C TYR A 55 17.27 0.72 -1.24
N ASP A 56 17.32 0.54 -2.54
CA ASP A 56 16.23 0.92 -3.43
C ASP A 56 15.26 -0.23 -3.64
N LYS A 57 14.00 0.09 -3.42
CA LYS A 57 12.86 -0.77 -3.73
C LYS A 57 12.09 -0.19 -4.91
N LYS A 58 12.01 -0.97 -5.98
CA LYS A 58 11.16 -0.67 -7.11
C LYS A 58 9.83 -1.40 -6.96
N ARG A 59 8.75 -0.65 -7.10
CA ARG A 59 7.39 -1.18 -7.16
C ARG A 59 6.78 -0.86 -8.51
N ARG A 60 6.44 -1.89 -9.26
CA ARG A 60 5.72 -1.75 -10.52
C ARG A 60 4.45 -2.59 -10.51
N GLY A 61 3.43 -2.13 -11.21
CA GLY A 61 2.21 -2.90 -11.25
C GLY A 61 1.07 -2.23 -11.97
N GLN A 62 -0.03 -2.94 -11.92
CA GLN A 62 -1.31 -2.51 -12.46
C GLN A 62 -2.44 -2.91 -11.53
N GLU A 63 -3.42 -2.02 -11.44
CA GLU A 63 -4.63 -2.26 -10.65
C GLU A 63 -5.86 -1.92 -11.50
N LEU A 64 -6.86 -2.77 -11.44
CA LEU A 64 -8.16 -2.52 -12.06
C LEU A 64 -9.22 -2.53 -10.97
N THR A 65 -9.84 -1.38 -10.74
CA THR A 65 -10.85 -1.21 -9.71
C THR A 65 -12.21 -0.90 -10.33
N PHE A 66 -13.21 -1.68 -9.99
CA PHE A 66 -14.61 -1.40 -10.26
C PHE A 66 -15.25 -0.84 -9.00
N SER A 67 -16.00 0.25 -9.12
CA SER A 67 -16.76 0.79 -8.01
C SER A 67 -18.21 1.04 -8.41
N ARG A 68 -19.12 0.78 -7.47
CA ARG A 68 -20.55 0.99 -7.66
C ARG A 68 -21.20 1.47 -6.37
N LYS A 69 -22.01 2.51 -6.47
CA LYS A 69 -22.94 2.88 -5.39
C LYS A 69 -24.05 1.84 -5.25
N THR A 70 -24.54 1.67 -4.04
CA THR A 70 -25.74 0.86 -3.79
C THR A 70 -26.99 1.74 -3.86
N ASN A 71 -28.18 1.18 -3.54
CA ASN A 71 -29.40 1.96 -3.38
C ASN A 71 -29.32 2.98 -2.23
N ASN A 72 -28.40 2.80 -1.29
CA ASN A 72 -28.04 3.80 -0.29
C ASN A 72 -26.91 4.68 -0.85
N GLU A 73 -27.18 5.97 -1.00
CA GLU A 73 -26.24 6.94 -1.58
C GLU A 73 -24.89 7.04 -0.85
N TYR A 74 -24.88 6.71 0.45
CA TYR A 74 -23.68 6.71 1.29
C TYR A 74 -22.85 5.43 1.16
N VAL A 75 -23.33 4.38 0.47
CA VAL A 75 -22.69 3.08 0.42
C VAL A 75 -22.14 2.79 -0.96
N SER A 76 -20.83 2.56 -1.05
CA SER A 76 -20.14 2.12 -2.26
C SER A 76 -19.45 0.78 -2.05
N ASN A 77 -19.52 -0.08 -3.06
CA ASN A 77 -18.77 -1.34 -3.11
C ASN A 77 -17.66 -1.24 -4.16
N TYR A 78 -16.53 -1.87 -3.86
CA TYR A 78 -15.34 -1.88 -4.71
C TYR A 78 -14.90 -3.32 -4.94
N LEU A 79 -14.45 -3.60 -6.15
CA LEU A 79 -13.73 -4.80 -6.54
C LEU A 79 -12.42 -4.39 -7.18
N THR A 80 -11.29 -4.83 -6.64
CA THR A 80 -9.96 -4.50 -7.14
C THR A 80 -9.21 -5.77 -7.53
N LEU A 81 -8.70 -5.79 -8.74
CA LEU A 81 -7.73 -6.79 -9.22
C LEU A 81 -6.37 -6.12 -9.25
N LYS A 82 -5.38 -6.73 -8.62
CA LYS A 82 -4.03 -6.19 -8.48
C LYS A 82 -2.99 -7.18 -8.96
N ASN A 83 -2.03 -6.65 -9.73
CA ASN A 83 -0.81 -7.35 -10.10
C ASN A 83 0.37 -6.41 -9.81
N ARG A 84 1.13 -6.69 -8.75
CA ARG A 84 2.19 -5.84 -8.23
C ARG A 84 3.46 -6.64 -8.03
N ASP A 85 4.56 -6.12 -8.52
CA ASP A 85 5.89 -6.67 -8.36
C ASP A 85 6.75 -5.70 -7.53
N ASP A 86 7.17 -6.14 -6.35
CA ASP A 86 8.10 -5.43 -5.48
C ASP A 86 9.51 -6.00 -5.73
N ILE A 87 10.44 -5.18 -6.24
CA ILE A 87 11.76 -5.60 -6.71
C ILE A 87 12.84 -4.90 -5.87
N TYR A 88 13.79 -5.68 -5.35
CA TYR A 88 15.01 -5.15 -4.76
C TYR A 88 15.96 -4.70 -5.86
N LYS A 89 16.44 -3.46 -5.82
CA LYS A 89 17.30 -2.87 -6.85
C LYS A 89 18.77 -2.83 -6.48
N GLY A 90 19.09 -3.00 -5.21
CA GLY A 90 20.45 -2.96 -4.71
C GLY A 90 20.62 -1.96 -3.57
N ALA A 91 21.77 -2.03 -2.91
CA ALA A 91 22.14 -1.07 -1.87
C ALA A 91 22.42 0.31 -2.48
N VAL A 92 22.08 1.35 -1.73
CA VAL A 92 22.44 2.73 -2.05
C VAL A 92 23.93 2.96 -1.76
N ASP A 93 24.53 3.97 -2.38
CA ASP A 93 25.94 4.34 -2.20
C ASP A 93 26.32 4.43 -0.72
N GLY A 94 27.43 3.77 -0.36
CA GLY A 94 27.90 3.66 1.01
C GLY A 94 27.44 2.40 1.75
N TYR A 95 26.47 1.67 1.22
CA TYR A 95 26.00 0.39 1.74
C TYR A 95 26.25 -0.71 0.72
N SER A 96 26.89 -1.81 1.14
CA SER A 96 27.08 -2.96 0.25
C SER A 96 25.84 -3.86 0.28
N THR A 97 25.58 -4.54 -0.83
CA THR A 97 24.57 -5.61 -0.88
C THR A 97 24.90 -6.70 0.15
N GLN A 98 26.16 -6.98 0.35
CA GLN A 98 26.63 -7.93 1.34
C GLN A 98 26.33 -7.47 2.76
N TYR A 99 26.49 -6.17 3.06
CA TYR A 99 26.13 -5.62 4.36
C TYR A 99 24.62 -5.80 4.65
N TYR A 100 23.78 -5.53 3.66
CA TYR A 100 22.35 -5.78 3.78
C TYR A 100 22.03 -7.25 4.04
N GLU A 101 22.69 -8.15 3.31
CA GLU A 101 22.55 -9.60 3.48
C GLU A 101 23.10 -10.05 4.84
N ASP A 102 24.26 -9.57 5.24
CA ASP A 102 24.89 -9.91 6.51
C ASP A 102 24.13 -9.36 7.71
N SER A 103 23.67 -8.12 7.63
CA SER A 103 22.87 -7.49 8.72
C SER A 103 21.59 -8.26 9.02
N TRP A 104 21.08 -8.96 8.04
CA TRP A 104 19.83 -9.69 8.14
C TRP A 104 20.01 -11.22 8.30
N GLY A 105 21.17 -11.75 8.03
CA GLY A 105 21.33 -13.19 7.97
C GLY A 105 22.52 -13.78 8.71
N ASN A 106 23.63 -13.08 8.74
CA ASN A 106 24.90 -13.63 9.23
C ASN A 106 25.47 -12.90 10.45
N ASN A 107 24.84 -11.82 10.93
CA ASN A 107 25.33 -11.11 12.08
C ASN A 107 24.95 -11.85 13.37
N SER A 108 25.96 -12.34 14.09
CA SER A 108 25.81 -13.04 15.36
C SER A 108 25.21 -12.17 16.49
N ASP A 109 25.24 -10.86 16.33
CA ASP A 109 24.67 -9.90 17.28
C ASP A 109 23.18 -9.64 17.04
N TYR A 110 22.63 -10.18 15.95
CA TYR A 110 21.20 -10.05 15.67
C TYR A 110 20.40 -11.02 16.55
N ASP A 111 19.41 -10.49 17.22
CA ASP A 111 18.64 -11.25 18.20
C ASP A 111 17.83 -12.37 17.52
N SER A 112 18.20 -13.61 17.82
CA SER A 112 17.58 -14.82 17.31
C SER A 112 16.06 -14.91 17.53
N ARG A 113 15.51 -14.08 18.41
CA ARG A 113 14.05 -13.98 18.62
C ARG A 113 13.30 -13.43 17.41
N TYR A 114 13.98 -12.70 16.53
CA TYR A 114 13.40 -12.15 15.30
C TYR A 114 13.83 -12.90 14.05
N ASP A 115 14.93 -13.61 14.13
CA ASP A 115 15.56 -14.17 12.94
C ASP A 115 15.15 -15.62 12.69
N GLY A 116 14.63 -16.31 13.67
CA GLY A 116 14.48 -17.74 13.51
C GLY A 116 15.82 -18.39 13.12
N PRO A 117 15.86 -19.65 12.73
CA PRO A 117 17.10 -20.30 12.33
C PRO A 117 17.57 -19.74 10.97
N LYS A 118 18.61 -18.87 11.00
CA LYS A 118 19.37 -18.38 9.85
C LYS A 118 18.55 -17.75 8.73
N TYR A 119 18.22 -16.48 8.89
CA TYR A 119 17.81 -15.65 7.76
C TYR A 119 19.08 -15.17 7.03
N ASP A 120 19.40 -15.77 5.91
CA ASP A 120 20.31 -15.14 4.97
C ASP A 120 19.59 -14.00 4.24
N GLY A 121 20.33 -13.04 3.70
CA GLY A 121 19.76 -11.90 3.00
C GLY A 121 18.90 -12.31 1.79
N GLU A 122 19.17 -13.47 1.20
CA GLU A 122 18.38 -14.04 0.11
C GLU A 122 16.98 -14.44 0.58
N TYR A 123 16.84 -15.04 1.74
CA TYR A 123 15.54 -15.40 2.30
C TYR A 123 14.67 -14.17 2.56
N ARG A 124 15.24 -13.10 3.10
CA ARG A 124 14.48 -11.86 3.32
C ARG A 124 14.10 -11.16 2.02
N ARG A 125 14.96 -11.16 1.03
CA ARG A 125 14.59 -10.67 -0.31
C ARG A 125 13.40 -11.45 -0.85
N LYS A 126 13.42 -12.76 -0.78
CA LYS A 126 12.28 -13.61 -1.20
C LYS A 126 11.03 -13.35 -0.37
N LYS A 127 11.17 -13.04 0.92
CA LYS A 127 10.04 -12.78 1.81
C LYS A 127 9.37 -11.43 1.56
N ASN A 128 10.15 -10.41 1.25
CA ASN A 128 9.67 -9.02 1.16
C ASN A 128 9.53 -8.50 -0.27
N PHE A 129 10.14 -9.21 -1.23
CA PHE A 129 10.15 -8.84 -2.64
C PHE A 129 9.60 -9.98 -3.48
N GLY A 130 8.85 -9.62 -4.51
CA GLY A 130 8.24 -10.57 -5.41
C GLY A 130 6.89 -10.11 -5.93
N LEU A 131 6.27 -10.98 -6.68
CA LEU A 131 5.02 -10.76 -7.37
C LEU A 131 3.81 -11.03 -6.46
N THR A 132 2.96 -10.03 -6.29
CA THR A 132 1.66 -10.17 -5.63
C THR A 132 0.56 -10.09 -6.68
N ARG A 133 -0.26 -11.14 -6.77
CA ARG A 133 -1.51 -11.12 -7.53
C ARG A 133 -2.67 -11.32 -6.58
N SER A 134 -3.54 -10.34 -6.51
CA SER A 134 -4.62 -10.34 -5.52
C SER A 134 -5.94 -9.86 -6.10
N ILE A 135 -7.01 -10.27 -5.41
CA ILE A 135 -8.35 -9.76 -5.56
C ILE A 135 -8.79 -9.15 -4.23
N GLY A 136 -9.31 -7.94 -4.28
CA GLY A 136 -9.80 -7.23 -3.11
C GLY A 136 -11.27 -6.85 -3.27
N VAL A 137 -12.02 -6.93 -2.19
CA VAL A 137 -13.36 -6.37 -2.10
C VAL A 137 -13.41 -5.38 -0.96
N ALA A 138 -14.09 -4.25 -1.18
CA ALA A 138 -14.28 -3.27 -0.12
C ALA A 138 -15.72 -2.76 -0.13
N ARG A 139 -16.20 -2.43 1.07
CA ARG A 139 -17.45 -1.72 1.27
C ARG A 139 -17.19 -0.49 2.10
N VAL A 140 -17.58 0.65 1.56
CA VAL A 140 -17.40 1.96 2.18
C VAL A 140 -18.76 2.59 2.43
N TYR A 141 -19.02 2.98 3.67
CA TYR A 141 -20.08 3.88 4.05
C TYR A 141 -19.45 5.26 4.30
N ASP A 142 -19.93 6.29 3.63
CA ASP A 142 -19.39 7.65 3.77
C ASP A 142 -20.54 8.66 3.78
N SER A 143 -20.85 9.20 4.96
CA SER A 143 -21.89 10.20 5.18
C SER A 143 -21.29 11.53 5.68
N ARG A 144 -20.01 11.78 5.41
CA ARG A 144 -19.38 13.05 5.74
C ARG A 144 -20.01 14.19 4.92
N ASP A 145 -20.21 15.32 5.57
CA ASP A 145 -20.71 16.55 4.92
C ASP A 145 -19.72 17.07 3.87
N ASN A 146 -18.41 16.94 4.13
CA ASN A 146 -17.34 17.27 3.21
C ASN A 146 -16.25 16.19 3.24
N ILE A 147 -15.76 15.78 2.06
CA ILE A 147 -14.74 14.74 1.93
C ILE A 147 -13.35 15.25 2.35
N TYR A 148 -13.06 16.53 2.09
CA TYR A 148 -11.74 17.14 2.31
C TYR A 148 -11.62 17.79 3.69
N ASP A 149 -12.71 18.41 4.16
CA ASP A 149 -12.77 19.11 5.45
C ASP A 149 -14.08 18.74 6.16
N PRO A 150 -14.14 17.53 6.72
CA PRO A 150 -15.36 17.03 7.34
C PRO A 150 -15.60 17.64 8.71
N HIS A 151 -16.82 18.17 8.90
CA HIS A 151 -17.27 18.72 10.18
C HIS A 151 -18.24 17.78 10.90
N GLU A 152 -18.98 16.96 10.15
CA GLU A 152 -19.93 15.99 10.71
C GLU A 152 -20.09 14.78 9.81
N GLY A 153 -20.58 13.68 10.40
CA GLY A 153 -20.80 12.42 9.71
C GLY A 153 -19.75 11.37 10.04
N LYS A 154 -19.72 10.30 9.25
CA LYS A 154 -18.80 9.18 9.47
C LYS A 154 -18.39 8.52 8.17
N ARG A 155 -17.20 7.91 8.20
CA ARG A 155 -16.72 7.04 7.14
C ARG A 155 -16.27 5.71 7.74
N ASN A 156 -16.84 4.62 7.24
CA ASN A 156 -16.47 3.25 7.62
C ASN A 156 -16.07 2.49 6.35
N ALA A 157 -14.88 1.93 6.34
CA ALA A 157 -14.41 1.10 5.23
C ALA A 157 -13.99 -0.27 5.75
N TYR A 158 -14.50 -1.31 5.09
CA TYR A 158 -14.14 -2.70 5.33
C TYR A 158 -13.54 -3.24 4.05
N THR A 159 -12.35 -3.81 4.15
CA THR A 159 -11.63 -4.36 3.00
C THR A 159 -11.13 -5.76 3.30
N ILE A 160 -11.31 -6.65 2.35
CA ILE A 160 -10.71 -7.99 2.33
C ILE A 160 -9.90 -8.11 1.06
N GLU A 161 -8.63 -8.45 1.16
CA GLU A 161 -7.75 -8.74 0.04
C GLU A 161 -7.21 -10.17 0.17
N TYR A 162 -7.39 -10.96 -0.87
CA TYR A 162 -6.81 -12.28 -1.01
C TYR A 162 -5.72 -12.26 -2.09
N ALA A 163 -4.49 -12.59 -1.72
CA ALA A 163 -3.38 -12.87 -2.59
C ALA A 163 -3.14 -14.38 -2.66
N GLY A 164 -2.61 -14.88 -3.76
CA GLY A 164 -2.45 -16.32 -4.01
C GLY A 164 -2.87 -16.70 -5.43
N LEU A 165 -3.13 -15.70 -6.28
CA LEU A 165 -3.56 -15.93 -7.66
C LEU A 165 -2.35 -16.14 -8.62
N GLY A 166 -1.37 -16.98 -8.18
CA GLY A 166 -0.18 -17.31 -8.97
C GLY A 166 0.94 -16.26 -8.89
N GLY A 167 1.09 -15.58 -7.76
CA GLY A 167 2.26 -14.77 -7.39
C GLY A 167 3.19 -15.51 -6.43
N ASP A 168 4.14 -14.76 -5.86
CA ASP A 168 5.09 -15.28 -4.87
C ASP A 168 4.52 -15.22 -3.44
N PHE A 169 3.39 -14.54 -3.25
CA PHE A 169 2.76 -14.34 -1.95
C PHE A 169 1.36 -14.95 -1.90
N ASP A 170 1.07 -15.60 -0.77
CA ASP A 170 -0.24 -16.11 -0.41
C ASP A 170 -0.63 -15.57 0.97
N PHE A 171 -1.65 -14.73 1.01
CA PHE A 171 -2.18 -14.18 2.25
C PHE A 171 -3.63 -13.71 2.09
N THR A 172 -4.33 -13.61 3.21
CA THR A 172 -5.59 -12.87 3.30
C THR A 172 -5.42 -11.71 4.27
N LYS A 173 -5.72 -10.49 3.81
CA LYS A 173 -5.64 -9.28 4.61
C LYS A 173 -7.04 -8.71 4.85
N TYR A 174 -7.33 -8.45 6.12
CA TYR A 174 -8.54 -7.73 6.55
C TYR A 174 -8.13 -6.34 7.02
N SER A 175 -8.88 -5.32 6.60
CA SER A 175 -8.65 -3.94 7.03
C SER A 175 -9.98 -3.29 7.37
N VAL A 176 -9.98 -2.54 8.47
CA VAL A 176 -11.11 -1.71 8.91
C VAL A 176 -10.59 -0.30 9.12
N ASP A 177 -11.29 0.69 8.57
CA ASP A 177 -11.02 2.11 8.80
C ASP A 177 -12.34 2.74 9.25
N TYR A 178 -12.37 3.24 10.45
CA TYR A 178 -13.53 3.91 11.04
C TYR A 178 -13.17 5.35 11.37
N ARG A 179 -13.95 6.32 10.85
CA ARG A 179 -13.80 7.75 11.10
C ARG A 179 -15.14 8.33 11.47
N TYR A 180 -15.14 9.13 12.54
CA TYR A 180 -16.32 9.82 13.01
C TYR A 180 -15.98 11.29 13.26
N TYR A 181 -16.87 12.17 12.80
CA TYR A 181 -16.75 13.61 12.92
C TYR A 181 -17.98 14.17 13.58
N TYR A 182 -17.76 14.97 14.59
CA TYR A 182 -18.84 15.61 15.35
C TYR A 182 -18.52 17.08 15.53
N ARG A 183 -19.46 17.93 15.07
CA ARG A 183 -19.36 19.39 15.26
C ARG A 183 -19.71 19.76 16.69
N GLN A 184 -18.78 20.40 17.39
CA GLN A 184 -18.97 20.92 18.72
C GLN A 184 -18.98 22.47 18.69
N GLY A 185 -20.17 23.07 18.58
CA GLY A 185 -20.32 24.51 18.44
C GLY A 185 -20.03 25.03 17.04
N ALA A 186 -19.70 26.31 16.92
CA ALA A 186 -19.54 26.97 15.63
C ALA A 186 -18.18 26.72 14.96
N GLU A 187 -17.12 26.48 15.76
CA GLU A 187 -15.74 26.50 15.27
C GLU A 187 -14.95 25.21 15.56
N ASN A 188 -15.50 24.29 16.38
CA ASN A 188 -14.78 23.11 16.81
C ASN A 188 -15.35 21.82 16.20
N VAL A 189 -14.47 20.92 15.79
CA VAL A 189 -14.79 19.58 15.31
C VAL A 189 -14.02 18.56 16.13
N ILE A 190 -14.70 17.54 16.64
CA ILE A 190 -14.09 16.36 17.24
C ILE A 190 -13.99 15.29 16.16
N ALA A 191 -12.77 14.84 15.87
CA ALA A 191 -12.49 13.77 14.93
C ALA A 191 -11.91 12.55 15.68
N VAL A 192 -12.50 11.37 15.43
CA VAL A 192 -12.03 10.09 15.96
C VAL A 192 -11.74 9.17 14.79
N GLN A 193 -10.54 8.56 14.78
CA GLN A 193 -10.16 7.57 13.80
C GLN A 193 -9.64 6.31 14.48
N LEU A 194 -10.12 5.15 14.01
CA LEU A 194 -9.65 3.80 14.38
C LEU A 194 -9.36 3.04 13.08
N GLY A 195 -8.19 2.38 13.01
CA GLY A 195 -7.78 1.61 11.84
C GLY A 195 -6.74 0.55 12.18
#